data_de762f8d8f31e0ffe489316c301c7244
#
_entry.id   de762f8d8f31e0ffe489316c301c7244
#
_cell.length_a   1.000
_cell.length_b   1.000
_cell.length_c   1.000
_cell.angle_alpha   90.00
_cell.angle_beta   90.00
_cell.angle_gamma   90.00
#
_symmetry.space_group_name_H-M   'P 1'
#
loop_
_entity.id
_entity.type
_entity.pdbx_description
1 polymer ?
#
loop_
_entity_poly.entity_id
_entity_poly.type
_entity_poly.pdbx_seq_one_letter_code
_entity_poly.pdbx_strand_id
1 'polypeptide(L)'
;MAKFIYRMQNILNIKYKLEESAKQEYAEARQALAAEEQKLDALKKRKQGYYEAYQASIQGRLDFLEIEENANSMDILDMMIEEQNAVIRQKSKELELARQKMAREMQERKMHEKLKEKKF
;
A
#
# COMPACT_ATOMS: atom_id res chain seq x y z
N MET A 1 37.40 14.10 -24.99
CA MET A 1 36.79 12.76 -24.96
C MET A 1 36.77 12.16 -23.56
N ALA A 2 37.90 12.11 -22.88
CA ALA A 2 37.93 11.55 -21.51
C ALA A 2 37.00 12.27 -20.52
N LYS A 3 36.96 13.61 -20.57
CA LYS A 3 36.04 14.38 -19.71
C LYS A 3 34.57 14.11 -20.01
N PHE A 4 34.23 13.90 -21.27
CA PHE A 4 32.84 13.59 -21.68
C PHE A 4 32.44 12.21 -21.19
N ILE A 5 33.27 11.21 -21.33
CA ILE A 5 33.04 9.85 -20.82
C ILE A 5 32.83 9.89 -19.30
N TYR A 6 33.66 10.64 -18.59
CA TYR A 6 33.59 10.76 -17.15
C TYR A 6 32.27 11.40 -16.69
N ARG A 7 31.82 12.45 -17.37
CA ARG A 7 30.54 13.10 -17.11
C ARG A 7 29.39 12.16 -17.38
N MET A 8 29.41 11.42 -18.48
CA MET A 8 28.37 10.43 -18.81
C MET A 8 28.28 9.36 -17.74
N GLN A 9 29.42 8.87 -17.25
CA GLN A 9 29.44 7.86 -16.20
C GLN A 9 28.92 8.43 -14.87
N ASN A 10 29.24 9.67 -14.54
CA ASN A 10 28.72 10.33 -13.32
C ASN A 10 27.22 10.51 -13.38
N ILE A 11 26.68 10.94 -14.52
CA ILE A 11 25.24 11.07 -14.72
C ILE A 11 24.57 9.71 -14.59
N LEU A 12 25.14 8.68 -15.22
CA LEU A 12 24.61 7.33 -15.16
C LEU A 12 24.62 6.79 -13.72
N ASN A 13 25.67 7.06 -12.97
CA ASN A 13 25.74 6.66 -11.55
C ASN A 13 24.62 7.33 -10.72
N ILE A 14 24.33 8.59 -11.00
CA ILE A 14 23.21 9.30 -10.36
C ILE A 14 21.89 8.63 -10.74
N LYS A 15 21.70 8.27 -12.02
CA LYS A 15 20.49 7.60 -12.48
C LYS A 15 20.30 6.24 -11.81
N TYR A 16 21.37 5.48 -11.60
CA TYR A 16 21.29 4.22 -10.84
C TYR A 16 20.85 4.45 -9.40
N LYS A 17 21.37 5.49 -8.76
CA LYS A 17 20.97 5.82 -7.37
C LYS A 17 19.52 6.24 -7.28
N LEU A 18 19.05 7.04 -8.24
CA LEU A 18 17.64 7.47 -8.30
C LEU A 18 16.71 6.28 -8.51
N GLU A 19 17.10 5.36 -9.40
CA GLU A 19 16.33 4.13 -9.61
C GLU A 19 16.28 3.27 -8.36
N GLU A 20 17.38 3.10 -7.67
CA GLU A 20 17.46 2.32 -6.44
C GLU A 20 16.58 2.93 -5.33
N SER A 21 16.65 4.26 -5.18
CA SER A 21 15.81 4.99 -4.23
C SER A 21 14.33 4.82 -4.57
N ALA A 22 13.97 4.90 -5.86
CA ALA A 22 12.57 4.71 -6.29
C ALA A 22 12.07 3.28 -6.05
N LYS A 23 12.93 2.28 -6.25
CA LYS A 23 12.61 0.88 -5.94
C LYS A 23 12.34 0.69 -4.45
N GLN A 24 13.13 1.35 -3.60
CA GLN A 24 12.95 1.28 -2.16
C GLN A 24 11.65 1.95 -1.73
N GLU A 25 11.34 3.11 -2.29
CA GLU A 25 10.06 3.80 -2.04
C GLU A 25 8.87 2.93 -2.43
N TYR A 26 8.97 2.24 -3.57
CA TYR A 26 7.94 1.32 -4.03
C TYR A 26 7.76 0.15 -3.06
N ALA A 27 8.86 -0.45 -2.60
CA ALA A 27 8.81 -1.55 -1.65
C ALA A 27 8.17 -1.11 -0.32
N GLU A 28 8.52 0.08 0.18
CA GLU A 28 7.94 0.64 1.40
C GLU A 28 6.45 0.91 1.23
N ALA A 29 6.02 1.43 0.07
CA ALA A 29 4.62 1.68 -0.22
C ALA A 29 3.81 0.37 -0.27
N ARG A 30 4.39 -0.70 -0.81
CA ARG A 30 3.77 -2.03 -0.82
C ARG A 30 3.58 -2.57 0.58
N GLN A 31 4.59 -2.43 1.44
CA GLN A 31 4.51 -2.86 2.83
C GLN A 31 3.47 -2.07 3.61
N ALA A 32 3.40 -0.76 3.38
CA ALA A 32 2.42 0.11 4.03
C ALA A 32 0.99 -0.30 3.65
N LEU A 33 0.75 -0.58 2.36
CA LEU A 33 -0.57 -1.06 1.90
C LEU A 33 -0.91 -2.40 2.51
N ALA A 34 0.02 -3.35 2.52
CA ALA A 34 -0.20 -4.68 3.10
C ALA A 34 -0.55 -4.60 4.59
N ALA A 35 0.10 -3.71 5.33
CA ALA A 35 -0.21 -3.49 6.75
C ALA A 35 -1.64 -2.98 6.95
N GLU A 36 -2.10 -2.07 6.10
CA GLU A 36 -3.47 -1.56 6.17
C GLU A 36 -4.51 -2.61 5.77
N GLU A 37 -4.18 -3.46 4.79
CA GLU A 37 -5.05 -4.57 4.40
C GLU A 37 -5.20 -5.59 5.54
N GLN A 38 -4.14 -5.84 6.32
CA GLN A 38 -4.19 -6.70 7.49
C GLN A 38 -5.10 -6.11 8.58
N LYS A 39 -5.05 -4.79 8.78
CA LYS A 39 -5.94 -4.10 9.72
C LYS A 39 -7.40 -4.27 9.31
N LEU A 40 -7.69 -4.15 8.02
CA LEU A 40 -9.04 -4.37 7.50
C LEU A 40 -9.52 -5.79 7.76
N ASP A 41 -8.66 -6.77 7.51
CA ASP A 41 -8.97 -8.18 7.75
C ASP A 41 -9.30 -8.44 9.21
N ALA A 42 -8.52 -7.85 10.13
CA ALA A 42 -8.76 -7.96 11.56
C ALA A 42 -10.10 -7.35 11.97
N LEU A 43 -10.46 -6.19 11.39
CA LEU A 43 -11.76 -5.54 11.66
C LEU A 43 -12.93 -6.40 11.17
N LYS A 44 -12.79 -6.99 9.98
CA LYS A 44 -13.83 -7.88 9.44
C LYS A 44 -14.01 -9.14 10.29
N LYS A 45 -12.93 -9.70 10.81
CA LYS A 45 -12.97 -10.85 11.71
C LYS A 45 -13.65 -10.49 13.03
N ARG A 46 -13.37 -9.32 13.57
CA ARG A 46 -14.03 -8.85 14.79
C ARG A 46 -15.55 -8.68 14.56
N LYS A 47 -15.92 -8.11 13.43
CA LYS A 47 -17.33 -7.96 13.05
C LYS A 47 -18.00 -9.32 12.94
N GLN A 48 -17.34 -10.29 12.31
CA GLN A 48 -17.87 -11.65 12.18
C GLN A 48 -18.11 -12.29 13.55
N GLY A 49 -17.23 -12.08 14.52
CA GLY A 49 -17.39 -12.54 15.88
C GLY A 49 -18.64 -11.96 16.56
N TYR A 50 -18.87 -10.66 16.39
CA TYR A 50 -20.08 -10.02 16.93
C TYR A 50 -21.35 -10.49 16.20
N TYR A 51 -21.27 -10.73 14.90
CA TYR A 51 -22.38 -11.27 14.13
C TYR A 51 -22.78 -12.66 14.63
N GLU A 52 -21.80 -13.52 14.87
CA GLU A 52 -22.06 -14.86 15.42
C GLU A 52 -22.66 -14.80 16.83
N ALA A 53 -22.14 -13.90 17.68
CA ALA A 53 -22.69 -13.68 19.00
C ALA A 53 -24.13 -13.15 18.94
N TYR A 54 -24.40 -12.24 18.00
CA TYR A 54 -25.74 -11.73 17.73
C TYR A 54 -26.70 -12.85 17.35
N GLN A 55 -26.31 -13.72 16.41
CA GLN A 55 -27.12 -14.85 16.00
C GLN A 55 -27.40 -15.82 17.15
N ALA A 56 -26.38 -16.12 17.96
CA ALA A 56 -26.54 -16.98 19.11
C ALA A 56 -27.52 -16.39 20.14
N SER A 57 -27.48 -15.06 20.33
CA SER A 57 -28.38 -14.38 21.30
C SER A 57 -29.84 -14.37 20.87
N ILE A 58 -30.10 -14.49 19.56
CA ILE A 58 -31.47 -14.56 19.03
C ILE A 58 -32.04 -15.98 19.12
N GLN A 59 -31.21 -17.01 18.99
CA GLN A 59 -31.64 -18.42 18.90
C GLN A 59 -31.95 -19.04 20.25
N GLY A 60 -31.40 -18.49 21.32
CA GLY A 60 -31.62 -19.00 22.67
C GLY A 60 -32.61 -18.18 23.43
N ARG A 61 -32.44 -18.09 24.78
CA ARG A 61 -33.20 -17.22 25.62
C ARG A 61 -32.91 -15.77 25.23
N LEU A 62 -33.94 -15.01 24.82
CA LEU A 62 -33.80 -13.65 24.37
C LEU A 62 -33.33 -12.72 25.48
N ASP A 63 -32.15 -12.10 25.29
CA ASP A 63 -31.65 -11.02 26.11
C ASP A 63 -31.55 -9.79 25.20
N PHE A 64 -32.50 -8.89 25.32
CA PHE A 64 -32.57 -7.71 24.45
C PHE A 64 -31.38 -6.78 24.63
N LEU A 65 -30.80 -6.69 25.82
CA LEU A 65 -29.63 -5.88 26.07
C LEU A 65 -28.40 -6.44 25.29
N GLU A 66 -28.21 -7.75 25.38
CA GLU A 66 -27.10 -8.42 24.65
C GLU A 66 -27.27 -8.28 23.13
N ILE A 67 -28.49 -8.46 22.62
CA ILE A 67 -28.81 -8.27 21.20
C ILE A 67 -28.46 -6.85 20.75
N GLU A 68 -28.87 -5.85 21.53
CA GLU A 68 -28.63 -4.44 21.25
C GLU A 68 -27.13 -4.12 21.29
N GLU A 69 -26.40 -4.62 22.29
CA GLU A 69 -24.95 -4.43 22.40
C GLU A 69 -24.19 -5.02 21.22
N ASN A 70 -24.55 -6.23 20.78
CA ASN A 70 -23.94 -6.86 19.63
C ASN A 70 -24.23 -6.10 18.33
N ALA A 71 -25.47 -5.63 18.17
CA ALA A 71 -25.87 -4.84 17.00
C ALA A 71 -25.10 -3.52 16.96
N ASN A 72 -24.98 -2.82 18.09
CA ASN A 72 -24.24 -1.56 18.19
C ASN A 72 -22.75 -1.78 17.91
N SER A 73 -22.18 -2.87 18.39
CA SER A 73 -20.77 -3.22 18.11
C SER A 73 -20.53 -3.45 16.62
N MET A 74 -21.48 -4.11 15.94
CA MET A 74 -21.39 -4.30 14.48
C MET A 74 -21.46 -2.97 13.74
N ASP A 75 -22.32 -2.07 14.16
CA ASP A 75 -22.44 -0.74 13.53
C ASP A 75 -21.16 0.07 13.70
N ILE A 76 -20.55 0.03 14.88
CA ILE A 76 -19.27 0.70 15.12
C ILE A 76 -18.19 0.11 14.24
N LEU A 77 -18.12 -1.21 14.10
CA LEU A 77 -17.14 -1.88 13.26
C LEU A 77 -17.37 -1.59 11.78
N ASP A 78 -18.62 -1.45 11.34
CA ASP A 78 -18.92 -1.03 9.97
C ASP A 78 -18.32 0.36 9.67
N MET A 79 -18.44 1.29 10.61
CA MET A 79 -17.84 2.62 10.49
C MET A 79 -16.31 2.53 10.42
N MET A 80 -15.72 1.72 11.29
CA MET A 80 -14.26 1.52 11.31
C MET A 80 -13.76 0.87 10.02
N ILE A 81 -14.50 -0.09 9.47
CA ILE A 81 -14.19 -0.74 8.20
C ILE A 81 -14.25 0.28 7.06
N GLU A 82 -15.25 1.14 7.04
CA GLU A 82 -15.39 2.17 6.01
C GLU A 82 -14.24 3.17 6.06
N GLU A 83 -13.84 3.60 7.26
CA GLU A 83 -12.67 4.46 7.45
C GLU A 83 -11.40 3.76 6.98
N GLN A 84 -11.24 2.48 7.31
CA GLN A 84 -10.08 1.70 6.91
C GLN A 84 -10.02 1.51 5.40
N ASN A 85 -11.16 1.32 4.75
CA ASN A 85 -11.22 1.27 3.28
C ASN A 85 -10.73 2.57 2.64
N ALA A 86 -11.05 3.72 3.25
CA ALA A 86 -10.56 5.01 2.78
C ALA A 86 -9.04 5.11 2.90
N VAL A 87 -8.46 4.63 4.01
CA VAL A 87 -7.01 4.58 4.20
C VAL A 87 -6.36 3.69 3.14
N ILE A 88 -6.94 2.52 2.86
CA ILE A 88 -6.44 1.59 1.84
C ILE A 88 -6.47 2.23 0.46
N ARG A 89 -7.53 2.94 0.12
CA ARG A 89 -7.60 3.65 -1.18
C ARG A 89 -6.47 4.67 -1.30
N GLN A 90 -6.18 5.40 -0.23
CA GLN A 90 -5.08 6.38 -0.23
C GLN A 90 -3.72 5.69 -0.38
N LYS A 91 -3.49 4.60 0.35
CA LYS A 91 -2.24 3.83 0.24
C LYS A 91 -2.08 3.20 -1.13
N SER A 92 -3.17 2.76 -1.75
CA SER A 92 -3.15 2.24 -3.13
C SER A 92 -2.74 3.30 -4.13
N LYS A 93 -3.20 4.54 -3.96
CA LYS A 93 -2.79 5.68 -4.81
C LYS A 93 -1.31 5.99 -4.63
N GLU A 94 -0.83 6.00 -3.39
CA GLU A 94 0.59 6.22 -3.09
C GLU A 94 1.46 5.14 -3.71
N LEU A 95 1.02 3.88 -3.66
CA LEU A 95 1.71 2.76 -4.29
C LEU A 95 1.81 2.94 -5.80
N GLU A 96 0.70 3.34 -6.45
CA GLU A 96 0.69 3.55 -7.89
C GLU A 96 1.62 4.70 -8.30
N LEU A 97 1.66 5.78 -7.53
CA LEU A 97 2.59 6.89 -7.78
C LEU A 97 4.04 6.43 -7.62
N ALA A 98 4.33 5.63 -6.60
CA ALA A 98 5.67 5.08 -6.39
C ALA A 98 6.07 4.14 -7.54
N ARG A 99 5.13 3.33 -8.04
CA ARG A 99 5.36 2.45 -9.20
C ARG A 99 5.70 3.25 -10.45
N GLN A 100 4.93 4.32 -10.72
CA GLN A 100 5.17 5.18 -11.87
C GLN A 100 6.53 5.88 -11.78
N LYS A 101 6.90 6.34 -10.60
CA LYS A 101 8.20 6.97 -10.36
C LYS A 101 9.33 5.98 -10.62
N MET A 102 9.21 4.76 -10.10
CA MET A 102 10.19 3.70 -10.32
C MET A 102 10.34 3.39 -11.81
N ALA A 103 9.24 3.28 -12.54
CA ALA A 103 9.25 3.02 -13.99
C ALA A 103 9.96 4.15 -14.74
N ARG A 104 9.71 5.41 -14.38
CA ARG A 104 10.36 6.57 -15.01
C ARG A 104 11.85 6.57 -14.75
N GLU A 105 12.27 6.33 -13.52
CA GLU A 105 13.69 6.29 -13.18
C GLU A 105 14.42 5.15 -13.90
N MET A 106 13.76 4.02 -14.06
CA MET A 106 14.28 2.89 -14.83
C MET A 106 14.46 3.26 -16.32
N GLN A 107 13.47 3.92 -16.91
CA GLN A 107 13.53 4.37 -18.31
C GLN A 107 14.65 5.40 -18.50
N GLU A 108 14.77 6.35 -17.59
CA GLU A 108 15.83 7.35 -17.60
C GLU A 108 17.22 6.72 -17.55
N ARG A 109 17.41 5.76 -16.65
CA ARG A 109 18.67 5.03 -16.54
C ARG A 109 18.99 4.29 -17.84
N LYS A 110 18.00 3.58 -18.41
CA LYS A 110 18.17 2.85 -19.67
C LYS A 110 18.51 3.79 -20.83
N MET A 111 17.87 4.94 -20.88
CA MET A 111 18.14 5.95 -21.90
C MET A 111 19.57 6.46 -21.81
N HIS A 112 20.05 6.75 -20.61
CA HIS A 112 21.43 7.23 -20.41
C HIS A 112 22.46 6.12 -20.70
N GLU A 113 22.14 4.86 -20.42
CA GLU A 113 22.98 3.73 -20.83
C GLU A 113 23.13 3.66 -22.35
N LYS A 114 22.01 3.79 -23.07
CA LYS A 114 22.02 3.79 -24.53
C LYS A 114 22.82 4.96 -25.12
N LEU A 115 22.66 6.14 -24.53
CA LEU A 115 23.40 7.32 -24.95
C LEU A 115 24.92 7.12 -24.79
N LYS A 116 25.31 6.53 -23.67
CA LYS A 116 26.71 6.22 -23.40
C LYS A 116 27.27 5.24 -24.44
N GLU A 117 26.53 4.17 -24.75
CA GLU A 117 26.92 3.19 -25.75
C GLU A 117 27.06 3.77 -27.16
N LYS A 118 26.07 4.61 -27.56
CA LYS A 118 26.06 5.21 -28.91
C LYS A 118 27.17 6.24 -29.13
N LYS A 119 27.66 6.86 -28.09
CA LYS A 119 28.71 7.90 -28.18
C LYS A 119 30.12 7.31 -28.20
N PHE A 120 30.23 6.05 -27.82
CA PHE A 120 31.52 5.35 -27.68
C PHE A 120 31.49 3.97 -28.32
#